data_23e789cab0845bcae49d30127f3441d3
#
_entry.id   23e789cab0845bcae49d30127f3441d3
#
_cell.length_a   1.000
_cell.length_b   1.000
_cell.length_c   1.000
_cell.angle_alpha   90.00
_cell.angle_beta   90.00
_cell.angle_gamma   90.00
#
_symmetry.space_group_name_H-M   'P 1'
#
loop_
_entity.id
_entity.type
_entity.pdbx_description
1 polymer ?
#
loop_
_entity_poly.entity_id
_entity_poly.type
_entity_poly.pdbx_seq_one_letter_code
_entity_poly.pdbx_strand_id
1 'polypeptide(L)'
;SIWADIFDRHRGILKKGQLIVIEGVVEKDNYSIGAEKPTFKMVADRILTFDEARNEYLKHIRITLDPDTVNVEEIATGIKALSNNQEGSPVLISFLGKKAKADILLSKDYSFYVDDNSMKSLFNLCGKENIDLVYHSGSHVN
;
A
#
# COMPACT_ATOMS: atom_id res chain seq x y z
N SER A 1 -9.77 6.36 -26.94
CA SER A 1 -10.52 6.07 -25.72
C SER A 1 -9.59 6.19 -24.50
N ILE A 2 -10.19 6.42 -23.36
CA ILE A 2 -9.44 6.51 -22.08
C ILE A 2 -8.65 5.23 -21.85
N TRP A 3 -9.26 4.11 -22.15
CA TRP A 3 -8.62 2.80 -22.02
C TRP A 3 -7.34 2.69 -22.85
N ALA A 4 -7.40 3.11 -24.12
CA ALA A 4 -6.23 3.05 -24.99
C ALA A 4 -5.12 3.96 -24.49
N ASP A 5 -5.44 5.16 -24.01
CA ASP A 5 -4.46 6.10 -23.49
C ASP A 5 -3.77 5.56 -22.24
N ILE A 6 -4.54 4.97 -21.34
CA ILE A 6 -3.99 4.35 -20.11
C ILE A 6 -3.10 3.17 -20.47
N PHE A 7 -3.54 2.33 -21.41
CA PHE A 7 -2.79 1.19 -21.87
C PHE A 7 -1.44 1.62 -22.48
N ASP A 8 -1.45 2.63 -23.35
CA ASP A 8 -0.23 3.12 -23.99
C ASP A 8 0.79 3.64 -22.97
N ARG A 9 0.31 4.38 -21.96
CA ARG A 9 1.18 4.91 -20.91
C ARG A 9 1.82 3.82 -20.08
N HIS A 10 1.18 2.66 -19.93
CA HIS A 10 1.63 1.59 -19.07
C HIS A 10 2.11 0.34 -19.83
N ARG A 11 2.30 0.47 -21.14
CA ARG A 11 2.70 -0.65 -21.99
C ARG A 11 4.00 -1.34 -21.53
N GLY A 12 4.97 -0.57 -21.07
CA GLY A 12 6.23 -1.11 -20.58
C GLY A 12 6.04 -2.01 -19.36
N ILE A 13 5.13 -1.62 -18.47
CA ILE A 13 4.81 -2.40 -17.26
C ILE A 13 4.10 -3.69 -17.65
N LEU A 14 3.12 -3.60 -18.56
CA LEU A 14 2.36 -4.76 -19.00
C LEU A 14 3.24 -5.79 -19.70
N LYS A 15 4.19 -5.34 -20.53
CA LYS A 15 5.12 -6.21 -21.23
C LYS A 15 6.06 -6.97 -20.30
N LYS A 16 6.38 -6.40 -19.16
CA LYS A 16 7.28 -7.04 -18.19
C LYS A 16 6.59 -8.07 -17.31
N GLY A 17 5.30 -8.28 -17.50
CA GLY A 17 4.55 -9.25 -16.72
C GLY A 17 4.37 -8.87 -15.26
N GLN A 18 4.52 -7.61 -14.92
CA GLN A 18 4.31 -7.14 -13.56
C GLN A 18 2.84 -7.21 -13.18
N LEU A 19 2.59 -7.51 -11.91
CA LEU A 19 1.26 -7.47 -11.36
C LEU A 19 0.74 -6.04 -11.36
N ILE A 20 -0.46 -5.83 -11.87
CA ILE A 20 -1.08 -4.50 -11.98
C ILE A 20 -2.44 -4.46 -11.30
N VAL A 21 -2.85 -3.26 -10.94
CA VAL A 21 -4.17 -2.98 -10.38
C VAL A 21 -4.87 -1.99 -11.31
N ILE A 22 -6.11 -2.29 -11.65
CA ILE A 22 -6.92 -1.44 -12.50
C ILE A 22 -8.07 -0.88 -11.69
N GLU A 23 -8.17 0.44 -11.67
CA GLU A 23 -9.32 1.12 -11.10
C GLU A 23 -10.22 1.61 -12.21
N GLY A 24 -11.51 1.50 -11.99
CA GLY A 24 -12.46 1.97 -13.00
C GLY A 24 -13.90 1.91 -12.52
N VAL A 25 -14.78 2.26 -13.41
CA VAL A 25 -16.23 2.27 -13.18
C VAL A 25 -16.86 1.23 -14.08
N VAL A 26 -17.83 0.48 -13.53
CA VAL A 26 -18.63 -0.44 -14.31
C VAL A 26 -19.86 0.32 -14.83
N GLU A 27 -20.01 0.38 -16.13
CA GLU A 27 -21.11 1.07 -16.79
C GLU A 27 -21.97 0.09 -17.58
N LYS A 28 -23.28 0.40 -17.68
CA LYS A 28 -24.16 -0.34 -18.55
C LYS A 28 -23.81 -0.09 -19.99
N ASP A 29 -23.67 -1.16 -20.76
CA ASP A 29 -23.37 -1.05 -22.19
C ASP A 29 -24.60 -0.52 -22.95
N ASN A 30 -24.49 0.66 -23.52
CA ASN A 30 -25.57 1.28 -24.26
C ASN A 30 -25.94 0.54 -25.54
N TYR A 31 -25.02 -0.28 -26.06
CA TYR A 31 -25.27 -1.06 -27.28
C TYR A 31 -26.19 -2.25 -27.04
N SER A 32 -26.49 -2.56 -25.80
CA SER A 32 -27.39 -3.66 -25.43
C SER A 32 -28.82 -3.21 -25.13
N ILE A 33 -29.18 -2.00 -25.52
CA ILE A 33 -30.55 -1.49 -25.34
C ILE A 33 -31.52 -2.40 -26.05
N GLY A 34 -32.51 -2.93 -25.28
CA GLY A 34 -33.48 -3.86 -25.80
C GLY A 34 -33.11 -5.34 -25.67
N ALA A 35 -31.90 -5.64 -25.22
CA ALA A 35 -31.52 -7.01 -24.91
C ALA A 35 -32.18 -7.50 -23.63
N GLU A 36 -32.51 -8.77 -23.55
CA GLU A 36 -33.09 -9.37 -22.35
C GLU A 36 -32.14 -9.27 -21.15
N LYS A 37 -30.84 -9.40 -21.40
CA LYS A 37 -29.81 -9.30 -20.38
C LYS A 37 -28.94 -8.07 -20.69
N PRO A 38 -28.95 -7.05 -19.83
CA PRO A 38 -28.05 -5.92 -20.03
C PRO A 38 -26.60 -6.38 -19.89
N THR A 39 -25.73 -5.89 -20.74
CA THR A 39 -24.30 -6.09 -20.63
C THR A 39 -23.67 -4.90 -19.96
N PHE A 40 -22.56 -5.11 -19.30
CA PHE A 40 -21.81 -4.08 -18.59
C PHE A 40 -20.38 -4.07 -19.12
N LYS A 41 -19.77 -2.90 -19.07
CA LYS A 41 -18.38 -2.71 -19.41
C LYS A 41 -17.67 -1.99 -18.28
N MET A 42 -16.39 -2.26 -18.14
CA MET A 42 -15.56 -1.54 -17.21
C MET A 42 -14.82 -0.41 -17.95
N VAL A 43 -14.94 0.80 -17.43
CA VAL A 43 -14.19 1.95 -17.93
C VAL A 43 -13.04 2.19 -16.95
N ALA A 44 -11.83 1.96 -17.39
CA ALA A 44 -10.67 2.12 -16.54
C ALA A 44 -10.29 3.58 -16.39
N ASP A 45 -10.14 4.05 -15.17
CA ASP A 45 -9.63 5.37 -14.83
C ASP A 45 -8.12 5.38 -14.73
N ARG A 46 -7.58 4.36 -14.08
CA ARG A 46 -6.14 4.25 -13.81
C ARG A 46 -5.68 2.81 -13.88
N ILE A 47 -4.43 2.66 -14.29
CA ILE A 47 -3.68 1.41 -14.15
C ILE A 47 -2.51 1.71 -13.24
N LEU A 48 -2.37 0.95 -12.17
CA LEU A 48 -1.31 1.10 -11.18
C LEU A 48 -0.46 -0.17 -11.14
N THR A 49 0.82 -0.03 -10.87
CA THR A 49 1.62 -1.19 -10.48
C THR A 49 1.11 -1.67 -9.11
N PHE A 50 1.45 -2.89 -8.76
CA PHE A 50 1.07 -3.43 -7.46
C PHE A 50 1.64 -2.55 -6.32
N ASP A 51 2.88 -2.12 -6.44
CA ASP A 51 3.50 -1.26 -5.42
C ASP A 51 2.83 0.10 -5.32
N GLU A 52 2.50 0.73 -6.45
CA GLU A 52 1.77 1.99 -6.45
C GLU A 52 0.41 1.87 -5.75
N ALA A 53 -0.34 0.82 -6.08
CA ALA A 53 -1.64 0.57 -5.45
C ALA A 53 -1.50 0.32 -3.96
N ARG A 54 -0.55 -0.51 -3.58
CA ARG A 54 -0.30 -0.84 -2.18
C ARG A 54 -0.01 0.41 -1.34
N ASN A 55 0.87 1.28 -1.84
CA ASN A 55 1.21 2.52 -1.13
C ASN A 55 0.05 3.52 -1.09
N GLU A 56 -0.76 3.58 -2.14
CA GLU A 56 -1.89 4.48 -2.18
C GLU A 56 -3.00 4.09 -1.20
N TYR A 57 -3.28 2.79 -1.08
CA TYR A 57 -4.34 2.31 -0.18
C TYR A 57 -3.86 2.09 1.25
N LEU A 58 -2.57 2.13 1.47
CA LEU A 58 -1.99 1.90 2.80
C LEU A 58 -2.28 3.07 3.72
N LYS A 59 -2.87 2.79 4.88
CA LYS A 59 -3.13 3.79 5.91
C LYS A 59 -1.86 4.05 6.73
N HIS A 60 -1.23 3.00 7.19
CA HIS A 60 0.03 3.05 7.90
C HIS A 60 0.70 1.67 7.94
N ILE A 61 1.99 1.68 8.26
CA ILE A 61 2.74 0.47 8.59
C ILE A 61 2.79 0.39 10.10
N ARG A 62 2.25 -0.68 10.67
CA ARG A 62 2.29 -0.91 12.11
C ARG A 62 3.48 -1.78 12.45
N ILE A 63 4.30 -1.32 13.37
CA ILE A 63 5.42 -2.10 13.91
C ILE A 63 5.16 -2.30 15.39
N THR A 64 5.00 -3.56 15.80
CA THR A 64 4.75 -3.92 17.17
C THR A 64 6.08 -4.26 17.86
N LEU A 65 6.39 -3.56 18.94
CA LEU A 65 7.65 -3.72 19.67
C LEU A 65 7.38 -3.95 21.14
N ASP A 66 8.17 -4.84 21.74
CA ASP A 66 8.24 -4.98 23.19
C ASP A 66 9.41 -4.12 23.67
N PRO A 67 9.16 -3.01 24.39
CA PRO A 67 10.22 -2.09 24.81
C PRO A 67 11.20 -2.72 25.78
N ASP A 68 10.84 -3.84 26.40
CA ASP A 68 11.71 -4.55 27.35
C ASP A 68 12.73 -5.46 26.66
N THR A 69 12.46 -5.83 25.40
CA THR A 69 13.30 -6.79 24.66
C THR A 69 14.06 -6.19 23.50
N VAL A 70 13.67 -5.00 23.01
CA VAL A 70 14.31 -4.36 21.87
C VAL A 70 14.90 -3.01 22.26
N ASN A 71 15.93 -2.59 21.52
CA ASN A 71 16.47 -1.24 21.64
C ASN A 71 15.67 -0.31 20.74
N VAL A 72 14.78 0.47 21.35
CA VAL A 72 13.86 1.36 20.62
C VAL A 72 14.61 2.42 19.80
N GLU A 73 15.70 2.97 20.33
CA GLU A 73 16.50 3.99 19.63
C GLU A 73 17.15 3.42 18.38
N GLU A 74 17.68 2.21 18.47
CA GLU A 74 18.28 1.53 17.33
C GLU A 74 17.26 1.28 16.22
N ILE A 75 16.07 0.83 16.60
CA ILE A 75 14.96 0.60 15.66
C ILE A 75 14.54 1.91 15.00
N ALA A 76 14.34 2.97 15.77
CA ALA A 76 13.95 4.27 15.24
C ALA A 76 15.00 4.82 14.25
N THR A 77 16.28 4.72 14.61
CA THR A 77 17.37 5.14 13.73
C THR A 77 17.37 4.34 12.43
N GLY A 78 17.15 3.03 12.52
CA GLY A 78 17.06 2.16 11.35
C GLY A 78 15.88 2.51 10.45
N ILE A 79 14.71 2.76 11.01
CA ILE A 79 13.53 3.17 10.23
C ILE A 79 13.80 4.47 9.51
N LYS A 80 14.38 5.45 10.19
CA LYS A 80 14.70 6.73 9.58
C LYS A 80 15.69 6.58 8.42
N ALA A 81 16.69 5.73 8.58
CA ALA A 81 17.66 5.45 7.52
C ALA A 81 17.00 4.81 6.30
N LEU A 82 15.97 3.98 6.49
CA LEU A 82 15.26 3.31 5.41
C LEU A 82 14.22 4.21 4.72
N SER A 83 13.79 5.30 5.37
CA SER A 83 12.70 6.14 4.84
C SER A 83 13.08 6.92 3.58
N ASN A 84 14.33 7.22 3.34
CA ASN A 84 14.88 7.80 2.10
C ASN A 84 14.18 9.05 1.55
N ASN A 85 13.47 9.81 2.38
CA ASN A 85 12.78 11.04 1.97
C ASN A 85 11.79 10.87 0.81
N GLN A 86 11.33 9.67 0.56
CA GLN A 86 10.31 9.43 -0.47
C GLN A 86 8.92 9.60 0.13
N GLU A 87 8.00 10.03 -0.71
CA GLU A 87 6.58 10.02 -0.33
C GLU A 87 6.18 8.58 -0.03
N GLY A 88 5.69 8.36 1.16
CA GLY A 88 5.31 7.03 1.58
C GLY A 88 4.24 7.07 2.65
N SER A 89 3.99 5.94 3.22
CA SER A 89 2.99 5.78 4.26
C SER A 89 3.60 6.05 5.63
N PRO A 90 2.80 6.57 6.58
CA PRO A 90 3.28 6.78 7.94
C PRO A 90 3.56 5.45 8.65
N VAL A 91 4.44 5.53 9.62
CA VAL A 91 4.81 4.39 10.47
C VAL A 91 4.21 4.60 11.85
N LEU A 92 3.46 3.61 12.32
CA LEU A 92 2.89 3.57 13.66
C LEU A 92 3.64 2.54 14.48
N ILE A 93 4.21 2.95 15.60
CA ILE A 93 4.84 2.02 16.54
C ILE A 93 3.83 1.68 17.62
N SER A 94 3.54 0.38 17.76
CA SER A 94 2.73 -0.16 18.85
C SER A 94 3.63 -0.78 19.90
N PHE A 95 3.73 -0.16 21.05
CA PHE A 95 4.51 -0.69 22.17
C PHE A 95 3.62 -1.60 23.01
N LEU A 96 4.02 -2.86 23.13
CA LEU A 96 3.36 -3.86 23.96
C LEU A 96 4.31 -4.29 25.09
N GLY A 97 4.28 -3.54 26.17
CA GLY A 97 5.00 -3.91 27.38
C GLY A 97 4.13 -4.75 28.30
N LYS A 98 4.74 -5.32 29.34
CA LYS A 98 4.00 -6.14 30.31
C LYS A 98 2.96 -5.37 31.09
N LYS A 99 3.19 -4.07 31.31
CA LYS A 99 2.34 -3.23 32.17
C LYS A 99 1.61 -2.12 31.41
N ALA A 100 1.98 -1.85 30.16
CA ALA A 100 1.41 -0.74 29.42
C ALA A 100 1.47 -0.98 27.91
N LYS A 101 0.52 -0.37 27.21
CA LYS A 101 0.46 -0.34 25.74
C LYS A 101 0.44 1.10 25.29
N ALA A 102 1.11 1.41 24.20
CA ALA A 102 1.06 2.75 23.62
C ALA A 102 1.25 2.65 22.10
N ASP A 103 0.48 3.46 21.37
CA ASP A 103 0.64 3.62 19.94
C ASP A 103 1.20 5.01 19.66
N ILE A 104 2.28 5.07 18.88
CA ILE A 104 2.92 6.33 18.52
C ILE A 104 3.04 6.42 17.01
N LEU A 105 2.38 7.43 16.43
CA LEU A 105 2.51 7.74 15.02
C LEU A 105 3.77 8.57 14.82
N LEU A 106 4.71 8.07 14.03
CA LEU A 106 5.95 8.78 13.76
C LEU A 106 5.74 9.95 12.80
N SER A 107 6.62 10.91 12.85
CA SER A 107 6.56 12.08 11.96
C SER A 107 6.82 11.70 10.51
N LYS A 108 6.57 12.65 9.61
CA LYS A 108 6.77 12.46 8.17
C LYS A 108 8.19 12.05 7.78
N ASP A 109 9.18 12.40 8.60
CA ASP A 109 10.57 12.03 8.37
C ASP A 109 10.80 10.51 8.40
N TYR A 110 9.85 9.77 8.95
CA TYR A 110 9.87 8.31 9.04
C TYR A 110 8.93 7.65 8.03
N SER A 111 8.36 8.42 7.11
CA SER A 111 7.48 7.87 6.08
C SER A 111 8.22 6.87 5.20
N PHE A 112 7.50 5.84 4.77
CA PHE A 112 8.10 4.67 4.18
C PHE A 112 7.35 4.28 2.90
N TYR A 113 8.06 4.22 1.78
CA TYR A 113 7.49 3.70 0.53
C TYR A 113 7.67 2.19 0.51
N VAL A 114 6.56 1.46 0.39
CA VAL A 114 6.56 0.01 0.47
C VAL A 114 6.82 -0.59 -0.90
N ASP A 115 7.91 -1.33 -1.02
CA ASP A 115 8.23 -2.22 -2.11
C ASP A 115 8.93 -3.47 -1.55
N ASP A 116 9.25 -4.43 -2.40
CA ASP A 116 9.82 -5.70 -1.92
C ASP A 116 11.16 -5.50 -1.22
N ASN A 117 12.01 -4.62 -1.75
CA ASN A 117 13.32 -4.36 -1.15
C ASN A 117 13.20 -3.65 0.20
N SER A 118 12.38 -2.61 0.27
CA SER A 118 12.20 -1.85 1.51
C SER A 118 11.55 -2.72 2.59
N MET A 119 10.59 -3.56 2.21
CA MET A 119 9.95 -4.48 3.16
C MET A 119 10.93 -5.52 3.68
N LYS A 120 11.79 -6.05 2.82
CA LYS A 120 12.82 -6.98 3.24
C LYS A 120 13.76 -6.36 4.28
N SER A 121 14.18 -5.11 4.04
CA SER A 121 15.02 -4.38 4.99
C SER A 121 14.31 -4.14 6.31
N LEU A 122 13.03 -3.79 6.26
CA LEU A 122 12.22 -3.56 7.46
C LEU A 122 12.00 -4.86 8.24
N PHE A 123 11.77 -5.97 7.55
CA PHE A 123 11.66 -7.29 8.18
C PHE A 123 12.95 -7.69 8.90
N ASN A 124 14.10 -7.39 8.29
CA ASN A 124 15.39 -7.67 8.92
C ASN A 124 15.63 -6.81 10.15
N LEU A 125 15.15 -5.58 10.14
CA LEU A 125 15.32 -4.64 11.26
C LEU A 125 14.41 -4.99 12.44
N CYS A 126 13.14 -5.29 12.19
CA CYS A 126 12.10 -5.38 13.23
C CYS A 126 11.56 -6.78 13.45
N GLY A 127 11.80 -7.71 12.53
CA GLY A 127 11.15 -9.02 12.53
C GLY A 127 9.85 -8.98 11.73
N LYS A 128 9.70 -9.92 10.79
CA LYS A 128 8.54 -10.00 9.92
C LYS A 128 7.22 -10.13 10.69
N GLU A 129 7.24 -10.90 11.77
CA GLU A 129 6.08 -11.15 12.61
C GLU A 129 5.58 -9.91 13.37
N ASN A 130 6.41 -8.88 13.44
CA ASN A 130 6.09 -7.65 14.16
C ASN A 130 5.56 -6.54 13.26
N ILE A 131 5.45 -6.79 11.95
CA ILE A 131 5.07 -5.78 10.98
C ILE A 131 3.75 -6.13 10.33
N ASP A 132 2.82 -5.17 10.36
CA ASP A 132 1.53 -5.27 9.69
C ASP A 132 1.32 -4.08 8.77
N LEU A 133 0.86 -4.35 7.56
CA LEU A 133 0.42 -3.32 6.63
C LEU A 133 -1.07 -3.09 6.84
N VAL A 134 -1.42 -1.92 7.33
CA VAL A 134 -2.80 -1.57 7.63
C VAL A 134 -3.35 -0.68 6.53
N TYR A 135 -4.36 -1.18 5.84
CA TYR A 135 -4.99 -0.47 4.73
C TYR A 135 -6.20 0.33 5.22
N HIS A 136 -6.58 1.34 4.45
CA HIS A 136 -7.78 2.08 4.77
C HIS A 136 -8.97 1.12 4.81
N SER A 137 -9.89 1.36 5.75
CA SER A 137 -11.06 0.51 5.90
C SER A 137 -11.87 0.53 4.60
N GLY A 138 -12.33 -0.66 4.22
CA GLY A 138 -12.82 -0.89 2.89
C GLY A 138 -14.25 -0.47 2.62
N SER A 139 -14.69 0.69 3.11
CA SER A 139 -16.02 1.18 2.76
C SER A 139 -16.20 1.33 1.25
N HIS A 140 -15.13 1.57 0.54
CA HIS A 140 -15.10 1.69 -0.90
C HIS A 140 -14.75 0.39 -1.62
N VAL A 141 -14.40 -0.63 -0.90
CA VAL A 141 -14.05 -1.95 -1.44
C VAL A 141 -15.24 -2.88 -1.45
N ASN A 142 -16.26 -2.52 -0.72
CA ASN A 142 -17.47 -3.32 -0.63
C ASN A 142 -18.36 -3.18 -1.86
#